data_f72c42b2ebccd167b3f96b0b0f3326b3
#
_entry.id   f72c42b2ebccd167b3f96b0b0f3326b3
#
_cell.length_a   1.000
_cell.length_b   1.000
_cell.length_c   1.000
_cell.angle_alpha   90.00
_cell.angle_beta   90.00
_cell.angle_gamma   90.00
#
_symmetry.space_group_name_H-M   'P 1'
#
loop_
_entity.id
_entity.type
_entity.pdbx_description
1 polymer ?
#
loop_
_entity_poly.entity_id
_entity_poly.type
_entity_poly.pdbx_seq_one_letter_code
_entity_poly.pdbx_strand_id
1 'polypeptide(L)'
;LSSAASDVYKRQSLAEAMFGDENAMIRIDMSEYMERHTVSRLVGSPPGYVGHDEGGQLTEKVRRKPYSVVLFDEIEKAHEDVWNILLQILDDGRITDSQGRTVDFKNTVIVMTSNIGAKALTNAGAKLGTDAGEKEDGADADKAYEEAKETVMGELRRTFRPEFLNRIDDIIVFRALTEQDIEEVARRMLKTVADRMESMGIHLDASDEAVKELAWEGFDPQYGARPLRRAIQSKVEDAVAEKMLDGTLKTGDTAKLAVEDGKLVVS
;
A
#
# COMPACT_ATOMS: atom_id res chain seq x y z
N LEU A 1 -0.98 0.82 -8.30
CA LEU A 1 -0.50 -0.48 -7.82
C LEU A 1 0.63 -0.26 -6.83
N SER A 2 0.29 -0.18 -5.59
CA SER A 2 1.22 0.06 -4.52
C SER A 2 1.79 -1.27 -4.04
N SER A 3 3.11 -1.41 -3.96
CA SER A 3 3.71 -2.57 -3.33
C SER A 3 3.38 -2.58 -1.83
N ALA A 4 3.11 -3.74 -1.24
CA ALA A 4 2.69 -3.83 0.17
C ALA A 4 3.65 -3.12 1.16
N ALA A 5 4.94 -3.04 0.85
CA ALA A 5 5.92 -2.30 1.64
C ALA A 5 5.84 -0.77 1.41
N SER A 6 5.77 -0.34 0.14
CA SER A 6 5.56 1.07 -0.23
C SER A 6 4.22 1.59 0.31
N ASP A 7 3.20 0.72 0.37
CA ASP A 7 1.89 1.04 0.93
C ASP A 7 1.93 1.28 2.43
N VAL A 8 2.65 0.48 3.18
CA VAL A 8 2.80 0.67 4.62
C VAL A 8 3.49 2.01 4.91
N TYR A 9 4.58 2.33 4.20
CA TYR A 9 5.28 3.60 4.38
C TYR A 9 4.44 4.81 3.98
N LYS A 10 3.80 4.79 2.82
CA LYS A 10 2.95 5.90 2.36
C LYS A 10 1.79 6.15 3.31
N ARG A 11 1.22 5.09 3.85
CA ARG A 11 0.08 5.14 4.77
C ARG A 11 0.51 5.66 6.15
N GLN A 12 1.62 5.17 6.70
CA GLN A 12 2.20 5.67 7.96
C GLN A 12 2.62 7.13 7.82
N SER A 13 3.27 7.51 6.71
CA SER A 13 3.62 8.90 6.43
C SER A 13 2.39 9.81 6.35
N LEU A 14 1.24 9.31 5.86
CA LEU A 14 0.00 10.09 5.85
C LEU A 14 -0.53 10.31 7.27
N ALA A 15 -0.55 9.28 8.12
CA ALA A 15 -0.97 9.40 9.51
C ALA A 15 -0.05 10.33 10.31
N GLU A 16 1.26 10.22 10.09
CA GLU A 16 2.25 11.10 10.70
C GLU A 16 2.08 12.55 10.25
N ALA A 17 1.90 12.79 8.95
CA ALA A 17 1.71 14.13 8.40
C ALA A 17 0.42 14.79 8.88
N MET A 18 -0.66 14.02 9.06
CA MET A 18 -1.97 14.55 9.44
C MET A 18 -2.15 14.67 10.96
N PHE A 19 -1.62 13.74 11.72
CA PHE A 19 -1.87 13.63 13.17
C PHE A 19 -0.60 13.59 14.02
N GLY A 20 0.60 13.64 13.42
CA GLY A 20 1.87 13.60 14.15
C GLY A 20 2.18 12.25 14.81
N ASP A 21 1.46 11.19 14.44
CA ASP A 21 1.64 9.84 14.97
C ASP A 21 1.46 8.81 13.85
N GLU A 22 2.50 8.08 13.53
CA GLU A 22 2.46 6.99 12.53
C GLU A 22 1.49 5.86 12.92
N ASN A 23 1.21 5.71 14.22
CA ASN A 23 0.27 4.74 14.76
C ASN A 23 -1.19 5.22 14.76
N ALA A 24 -1.45 6.48 14.37
CA ALA A 24 -2.79 7.02 14.21
C ALA A 24 -3.47 6.50 12.92
N MET A 25 -3.33 5.19 12.65
CA MET A 25 -3.93 4.53 11.51
C MET A 25 -4.75 3.31 11.94
N ILE A 26 -5.94 3.21 11.36
CA ILE A 26 -6.84 2.05 11.48
C ILE A 26 -6.98 1.44 10.10
N ARG A 27 -6.43 0.26 9.88
CA ARG A 27 -6.57 -0.47 8.61
C ARG A 27 -7.64 -1.55 8.73
N ILE A 28 -8.47 -1.64 7.71
CA ILE A 28 -9.51 -2.66 7.55
C ILE A 28 -9.43 -3.18 6.11
N ASP A 29 -9.17 -4.48 5.97
CA ASP A 29 -9.11 -5.16 4.68
C ASP A 29 -10.53 -5.62 4.29
N MET A 30 -11.03 -5.11 3.17
CA MET A 30 -12.39 -5.39 2.72
C MET A 30 -12.56 -6.80 2.17
N SER A 31 -11.49 -7.52 1.89
CA SER A 31 -11.56 -8.94 1.53
C SER A 31 -12.11 -9.83 2.67
N GLU A 32 -12.03 -9.35 3.93
CA GLU A 32 -12.64 -10.01 5.09
C GLU A 32 -14.16 -9.74 5.22
N TYR A 33 -14.71 -8.81 4.43
CA TYR A 33 -16.09 -8.32 4.50
C TYR A 33 -16.87 -8.50 3.21
N MET A 34 -16.55 -9.55 2.47
CA MET A 34 -17.22 -9.91 1.21
C MET A 34 -18.64 -10.47 1.41
N GLU A 35 -18.88 -11.07 2.56
CA GLU A 35 -20.15 -11.72 2.86
C GLU A 35 -20.97 -10.90 3.87
N ARG A 36 -22.30 -10.92 3.70
CA ARG A 36 -23.22 -10.13 4.53
C ARG A 36 -23.04 -10.37 6.03
N HIS A 37 -22.81 -11.62 6.45
CA HIS A 37 -22.67 -11.95 7.87
C HIS A 37 -21.39 -11.38 8.49
N THR A 38 -20.36 -11.07 7.68
CA THR A 38 -19.11 -10.48 8.19
C THR A 38 -19.25 -8.98 8.44
N VAL A 39 -20.22 -8.31 7.81
CA VAL A 39 -20.43 -6.86 7.95
C VAL A 39 -20.75 -6.46 9.39
N SER A 40 -21.50 -7.30 10.11
CA SER A 40 -21.79 -7.08 11.54
C SER A 40 -20.53 -6.96 12.40
N ARG A 41 -19.40 -7.55 11.98
CA ARG A 41 -18.12 -7.42 12.69
C ARG A 41 -17.56 -5.99 12.66
N LEU A 42 -17.96 -5.15 11.67
CA LEU A 42 -17.51 -3.76 11.59
C LEU A 42 -18.15 -2.88 12.68
N VAL A 43 -19.46 -3.00 12.85
CA VAL A 43 -20.24 -2.13 13.75
C VAL A 43 -20.69 -2.85 15.03
N GLY A 44 -20.49 -4.17 15.09
CA GLY A 44 -20.89 -5.05 16.18
C GLY A 44 -22.10 -5.92 15.83
N SER A 45 -22.24 -7.05 16.51
CA SER A 45 -23.37 -7.98 16.35
C SER A 45 -24.61 -7.50 17.11
N PRO A 46 -25.82 -7.65 16.55
CA PRO A 46 -27.06 -7.33 17.26
C PRO A 46 -27.23 -8.14 18.54
N PRO A 47 -28.05 -7.67 19.49
CA PRO A 47 -28.36 -8.42 20.70
C PRO A 47 -28.85 -9.84 20.41
N GLY A 48 -28.33 -10.82 21.13
CA GLY A 48 -28.67 -12.23 20.97
C GLY A 48 -27.83 -13.01 19.97
N TYR A 49 -26.90 -12.36 19.26
CA TYR A 49 -25.93 -13.04 18.40
C TYR A 49 -24.56 -13.19 19.08
N VAL A 50 -23.81 -14.23 18.69
CA VAL A 50 -22.45 -14.46 19.18
C VAL A 50 -21.56 -13.28 18.82
N GLY A 51 -20.76 -12.77 19.77
CA GLY A 51 -19.86 -11.63 19.58
C GLY A 51 -20.51 -10.26 19.86
N HIS A 52 -21.73 -10.17 20.40
CA HIS A 52 -22.38 -8.89 20.76
C HIS A 52 -21.54 -8.08 21.77
N ASP A 53 -20.91 -8.76 22.73
CA ASP A 53 -20.12 -8.10 23.80
C ASP A 53 -18.75 -7.60 23.31
N GLU A 54 -18.26 -8.08 22.18
CA GLU A 54 -16.92 -7.72 21.65
C GLU A 54 -16.88 -6.34 20.99
N GLY A 55 -18.06 -5.77 20.67
CA GLY A 55 -18.16 -4.53 19.91
C GLY A 55 -17.73 -4.66 18.44
N GLY A 56 -17.91 -3.61 17.65
CA GLY A 56 -17.50 -3.61 16.23
C GLY A 56 -16.03 -3.28 16.06
N GLN A 57 -15.36 -3.96 15.16
CA GLN A 57 -13.92 -3.75 14.91
C GLN A 57 -13.60 -2.31 14.45
N LEU A 58 -14.44 -1.71 13.61
CA LEU A 58 -14.30 -0.33 13.19
C LEU A 58 -14.67 0.63 14.33
N THR A 59 -15.85 0.44 14.91
CA THR A 59 -16.41 1.36 15.90
C THR A 59 -15.56 1.43 17.17
N GLU A 60 -15.05 0.29 17.67
CA GLU A 60 -14.18 0.27 18.83
C GLU A 60 -12.81 0.90 18.57
N LYS A 61 -12.22 0.66 17.38
CA LYS A 61 -10.93 1.27 17.04
C LYS A 61 -11.04 2.79 16.94
N VAL A 62 -12.07 3.31 16.25
CA VAL A 62 -12.28 4.75 16.09
C VAL A 62 -12.63 5.40 17.43
N ARG A 63 -13.45 4.77 18.25
CA ARG A 63 -13.77 5.26 19.60
C ARG A 63 -12.53 5.42 20.47
N ARG A 64 -11.55 4.51 20.33
CA ARG A 64 -10.27 4.57 21.07
C ARG A 64 -9.28 5.57 20.48
N LYS A 65 -9.34 5.78 19.14
CA LYS A 65 -8.47 6.69 18.41
C LYS A 65 -9.31 7.60 17.50
N PRO A 66 -9.97 8.63 18.06
CA PRO A 66 -10.87 9.48 17.30
C PRO A 66 -10.15 10.40 16.28
N TYR A 67 -8.88 10.64 16.47
CA TYR A 67 -8.00 11.35 15.52
C TYR A 67 -7.14 10.32 14.79
N SER A 68 -7.62 9.82 13.66
CA SER A 68 -6.92 8.76 12.95
C SER A 68 -7.24 8.75 11.45
N VAL A 69 -6.35 8.14 10.68
CA VAL A 69 -6.63 7.74 9.30
C VAL A 69 -7.30 6.36 9.32
N VAL A 70 -8.51 6.28 8.79
CA VAL A 70 -9.22 5.01 8.61
C VAL A 70 -9.09 4.56 7.16
N LEU A 71 -8.33 3.51 6.93
CA LEU A 71 -8.05 2.96 5.62
C LEU A 71 -8.91 1.72 5.37
N PHE A 72 -9.76 1.79 4.35
CA PHE A 72 -10.49 0.66 3.79
C PHE A 72 -9.75 0.15 2.55
N ASP A 73 -9.11 -1.00 2.66
CA ASP A 73 -8.29 -1.58 1.61
C ASP A 73 -9.13 -2.49 0.71
N GLU A 74 -8.98 -2.36 -0.62
CA GLU A 74 -9.71 -3.14 -1.64
C GLU A 74 -11.25 -3.00 -1.52
N ILE A 75 -11.74 -1.75 -1.49
CA ILE A 75 -13.16 -1.43 -1.23
C ILE A 75 -14.13 -2.10 -2.22
N GLU A 76 -13.68 -2.41 -3.42
CA GLU A 76 -14.47 -3.12 -4.44
C GLU A 76 -14.85 -4.55 -4.04
N LYS A 77 -14.13 -5.15 -3.09
CA LYS A 77 -14.42 -6.50 -2.58
C LYS A 77 -15.48 -6.52 -1.49
N ALA A 78 -15.78 -5.36 -0.90
CA ALA A 78 -16.73 -5.26 0.20
C ALA A 78 -18.15 -5.62 -0.25
N HIS A 79 -18.90 -6.28 0.65
CA HIS A 79 -20.35 -6.44 0.49
C HIS A 79 -21.03 -5.06 0.43
N GLU A 80 -22.15 -4.95 -0.30
CA GLU A 80 -22.87 -3.67 -0.46
C GLU A 80 -23.34 -3.03 0.85
N ASP A 81 -23.62 -3.82 1.89
CA ASP A 81 -23.96 -3.30 3.21
C ASP A 81 -22.81 -2.50 3.86
N VAL A 82 -21.55 -2.77 3.50
CA VAL A 82 -20.40 -1.96 3.93
C VAL A 82 -20.46 -0.57 3.30
N TRP A 83 -20.83 -0.49 2.02
CA TRP A 83 -20.98 0.80 1.34
C TRP A 83 -22.10 1.65 1.97
N ASN A 84 -23.18 1.01 2.44
CA ASN A 84 -24.24 1.73 3.16
C ASN A 84 -23.75 2.29 4.51
N ILE A 85 -22.88 1.55 5.24
CA ILE A 85 -22.24 2.03 6.46
C ILE A 85 -21.30 3.21 6.14
N LEU A 86 -20.50 3.09 5.08
CA LEU A 86 -19.61 4.18 4.66
C LEU A 86 -20.38 5.42 4.22
N LEU A 87 -21.48 5.27 3.50
CA LEU A 87 -22.37 6.39 3.15
C LEU A 87 -22.84 7.11 4.40
N GLN A 88 -23.27 6.40 5.44
CA GLN A 88 -23.68 7.02 6.70
C GLN A 88 -22.52 7.76 7.38
N ILE A 89 -21.31 7.20 7.35
CA ILE A 89 -20.12 7.87 7.90
C ILE A 89 -19.81 9.15 7.12
N LEU A 90 -19.83 9.09 5.78
CA LEU A 90 -19.50 10.22 4.92
C LEU A 90 -20.56 11.34 4.99
N ASP A 91 -21.84 10.99 5.17
CA ASP A 91 -22.94 11.96 5.26
C ASP A 91 -23.07 12.60 6.64
N ASP A 92 -23.13 11.75 7.69
CA ASP A 92 -23.44 12.19 9.05
C ASP A 92 -22.19 12.42 9.91
N GLY A 93 -21.03 11.94 9.48
CA GLY A 93 -19.79 11.94 10.26
C GLY A 93 -19.88 11.08 11.51
N ARG A 94 -20.84 10.14 11.60
CA ARG A 94 -21.06 9.26 12.76
C ARG A 94 -21.84 8.01 12.39
N ILE A 95 -21.68 6.97 13.20
CA ILE A 95 -22.51 5.76 13.12
C ILE A 95 -22.92 5.32 14.53
N THR A 96 -24.01 4.55 14.62
CA THR A 96 -24.43 3.93 15.87
C THR A 96 -23.97 2.47 15.85
N ASP A 97 -23.25 2.06 16.90
CA ASP A 97 -22.82 0.67 17.05
C ASP A 97 -23.97 -0.25 17.52
N SER A 98 -23.71 -1.56 17.55
CA SER A 98 -24.69 -2.56 18.00
C SER A 98 -25.14 -2.41 19.47
N GLN A 99 -24.41 -1.66 20.28
CA GLN A 99 -24.73 -1.36 21.68
C GLN A 99 -25.49 -0.04 21.84
N GLY A 100 -25.88 0.59 20.74
CA GLY A 100 -26.59 1.87 20.74
C GLY A 100 -25.71 3.10 21.01
N ARG A 101 -24.37 2.93 21.01
CA ARG A 101 -23.46 4.06 21.24
C ARG A 101 -23.15 4.75 19.91
N THR A 102 -23.16 6.07 19.90
CA THR A 102 -22.75 6.86 18.74
C THR A 102 -21.23 6.97 18.70
N VAL A 103 -20.64 6.61 17.55
CA VAL A 103 -19.21 6.76 17.27
C VAL A 103 -19.01 7.88 16.28
N ASP A 104 -18.20 8.86 16.64
CA ASP A 104 -17.94 10.08 15.87
C ASP A 104 -16.71 9.88 14.96
N PHE A 105 -16.88 10.18 13.66
CA PHE A 105 -15.86 10.10 12.62
C PHE A 105 -15.43 11.48 12.10
N LYS A 106 -15.93 12.58 12.65
CA LYS A 106 -15.66 13.94 12.14
C LYS A 106 -14.19 14.34 12.19
N ASN A 107 -13.43 13.73 13.07
CA ASN A 107 -11.99 13.96 13.22
C ASN A 107 -11.14 12.85 12.57
N THR A 108 -11.74 11.99 11.74
CA THR A 108 -11.03 10.96 11.00
C THR A 108 -10.86 11.34 9.53
N VAL A 109 -9.79 10.89 8.93
CA VAL A 109 -9.60 10.93 7.47
C VAL A 109 -9.93 9.56 6.93
N ILE A 110 -10.93 9.47 6.06
CA ILE A 110 -11.32 8.21 5.41
C ILE A 110 -10.53 8.06 4.12
N VAL A 111 -9.78 6.99 4.01
CA VAL A 111 -9.03 6.62 2.81
C VAL A 111 -9.54 5.27 2.31
N MET A 112 -9.86 5.18 1.03
CA MET A 112 -10.28 3.94 0.38
C MET A 112 -9.31 3.61 -0.74
N THR A 113 -8.85 2.37 -0.83
CA THR A 113 -8.05 1.90 -1.95
C THR A 113 -8.85 0.95 -2.83
N SER A 114 -8.55 0.95 -4.11
CA SER A 114 -9.17 0.05 -5.08
C SER A 114 -8.18 -0.34 -6.17
N ASN A 115 -8.33 -1.54 -6.70
CA ASN A 115 -7.58 -2.05 -7.85
C ASN A 115 -8.41 -2.00 -9.15
N ILE A 116 -9.57 -1.33 -9.13
CA ILE A 116 -10.41 -1.14 -10.32
C ILE A 116 -9.62 -0.37 -11.37
N GLY A 117 -9.64 -0.86 -12.61
CA GLY A 117 -8.96 -0.23 -13.74
C GLY A 117 -7.43 -0.43 -13.76
N ALA A 118 -6.85 -1.21 -12.86
CA ALA A 118 -5.41 -1.46 -12.80
C ALA A 118 -4.84 -1.96 -14.14
N LYS A 119 -5.59 -2.78 -14.89
CA LYS A 119 -5.20 -3.27 -16.22
C LYS A 119 -5.07 -2.13 -17.25
N ALA A 120 -5.95 -1.13 -17.20
CA ALA A 120 -5.88 0.01 -18.12
C ALA A 120 -4.60 0.83 -17.87
N LEU A 121 -4.25 1.05 -16.61
CA LEU A 121 -3.03 1.76 -16.21
C LEU A 121 -1.75 0.98 -16.57
N THR A 122 -1.75 -0.33 -16.37
CA THR A 122 -0.62 -1.19 -16.74
C THR A 122 -0.40 -1.21 -18.26
N ASN A 123 -1.48 -1.28 -19.05
CA ASN A 123 -1.40 -1.24 -20.51
C ASN A 123 -0.91 0.13 -21.02
N ALA A 124 -1.31 1.23 -20.38
CA ALA A 124 -0.78 2.56 -20.71
C ALA A 124 0.71 2.66 -20.40
N GLY A 125 1.15 2.14 -19.24
CA GLY A 125 2.58 2.08 -18.89
C GLY A 125 3.39 1.18 -19.81
N ALA A 126 2.85 0.03 -20.23
CA ALA A 126 3.53 -0.88 -21.15
C ALA A 126 3.70 -0.27 -22.56
N LYS A 127 2.75 0.52 -23.05
CA LYS A 127 2.89 1.25 -24.32
C LYS A 127 4.04 2.27 -24.29
N LEU A 128 4.29 2.87 -23.13
CA LEU A 128 5.38 3.82 -22.90
C LEU A 128 6.75 3.13 -22.75
N GLY A 129 6.79 1.85 -22.34
CA GLY A 129 8.03 1.08 -22.14
C GLY A 129 8.50 0.26 -23.34
N THR A 130 7.66 0.02 -24.35
CA THR A 130 8.01 -0.82 -25.51
C THR A 130 8.70 -0.08 -26.66
N ASP A 131 8.67 1.25 -26.67
CA ASP A 131 9.38 2.09 -27.64
C ASP A 131 10.63 2.76 -27.04
N ALA A 132 11.44 1.99 -26.30
CA ALA A 132 12.69 2.44 -25.68
C ALA A 132 13.82 2.78 -26.72
N GLY A 133 13.49 3.45 -27.79
CA GLY A 133 14.42 3.91 -28.82
C GLY A 133 14.44 5.42 -29.05
N GLU A 134 13.37 6.12 -28.72
CA GLU A 134 13.29 7.57 -28.89
C GLU A 134 12.69 8.20 -27.63
N LYS A 135 13.29 9.28 -27.14
CA LYS A 135 12.75 10.12 -26.06
C LYS A 135 11.38 10.62 -26.51
N GLU A 136 10.31 9.89 -26.14
CA GLU A 136 8.97 10.43 -26.32
C GLU A 136 8.83 11.67 -25.42
N ASP A 137 8.42 12.78 -26.03
CA ASP A 137 8.11 14.02 -25.35
C ASP A 137 7.07 13.74 -24.25
N GLY A 138 7.28 14.32 -23.06
CA GLY A 138 6.40 14.14 -21.90
C GLY A 138 4.91 14.37 -22.17
N ALA A 139 4.56 15.02 -23.30
CA ALA A 139 3.21 15.25 -23.76
C ALA A 139 2.44 13.97 -24.17
N ASP A 140 3.11 12.94 -24.70
CA ASP A 140 2.43 11.69 -25.09
C ASP A 140 2.21 10.75 -23.88
N ALA A 141 3.12 10.81 -22.91
CA ALA A 141 2.95 10.10 -21.63
C ALA A 141 1.77 10.66 -20.82
N ASP A 142 1.62 11.99 -20.79
CA ASP A 142 0.52 12.63 -20.09
C ASP A 142 -0.84 12.34 -20.77
N LYS A 143 -0.88 12.27 -22.11
CA LYS A 143 -2.10 11.86 -22.84
C LYS A 143 -2.50 10.42 -22.54
N ALA A 144 -1.56 9.49 -22.60
CA ALA A 144 -1.82 8.08 -22.30
C ALA A 144 -2.31 7.89 -20.87
N TYR A 145 -1.78 8.67 -19.93
CA TYR A 145 -2.25 8.67 -18.54
C TYR A 145 -3.67 9.22 -18.41
N GLU A 146 -4.01 10.33 -19.05
CA GLU A 146 -5.38 10.89 -18.98
C GLU A 146 -6.42 9.94 -19.63
N GLU A 147 -6.10 9.29 -20.74
CA GLU A 147 -6.96 8.26 -21.35
C GLU A 147 -7.17 7.06 -20.41
N ALA A 148 -6.11 6.60 -19.77
CA ALA A 148 -6.19 5.52 -18.79
C ALA A 148 -7.02 5.93 -17.56
N LYS A 149 -6.85 7.16 -17.08
CA LYS A 149 -7.61 7.74 -15.97
C LYS A 149 -9.10 7.83 -16.30
N GLU A 150 -9.47 8.28 -17.51
CA GLU A 150 -10.87 8.26 -17.96
C GLU A 150 -11.46 6.86 -17.98
N THR A 151 -10.70 5.87 -18.42
CA THR A 151 -11.10 4.46 -18.42
C THR A 151 -11.35 3.98 -16.99
N VAL A 152 -10.43 4.25 -16.05
CA VAL A 152 -10.57 3.93 -14.62
C VAL A 152 -11.82 4.58 -14.02
N MET A 153 -12.04 5.88 -14.31
CA MET A 153 -13.22 6.60 -13.85
C MET A 153 -14.51 6.01 -14.42
N GLY A 154 -14.48 5.52 -15.67
CA GLY A 154 -15.58 4.79 -16.28
C GLY A 154 -15.91 3.47 -15.57
N GLU A 155 -14.87 2.69 -15.19
CA GLU A 155 -15.04 1.45 -14.44
C GLU A 155 -15.53 1.70 -13.00
N LEU A 156 -15.05 2.74 -12.33
CA LEU A 156 -15.52 3.15 -10.99
C LEU A 156 -17.02 3.47 -11.02
N ARG A 157 -17.49 4.24 -12.02
CA ARG A 157 -18.92 4.57 -12.19
C ARG A 157 -19.81 3.36 -12.49
N ARG A 158 -19.25 2.27 -13.02
CA ARG A 158 -19.98 1.01 -13.25
C ARG A 158 -20.05 0.15 -11.99
N THR A 159 -19.01 0.23 -11.15
CA THR A 159 -18.87 -0.60 -9.95
C THR A 159 -19.60 -0.01 -8.76
N PHE A 160 -19.45 1.29 -8.55
CA PHE A 160 -20.01 1.98 -7.40
C PHE A 160 -21.24 2.81 -7.77
N ARG A 161 -22.20 2.87 -6.86
CA ARG A 161 -23.39 3.71 -7.04
C ARG A 161 -22.99 5.19 -7.10
N PRO A 162 -23.69 6.01 -7.94
CA PRO A 162 -23.38 7.44 -8.07
C PRO A 162 -23.43 8.18 -6.73
N GLU A 163 -24.35 7.82 -5.85
CA GLU A 163 -24.50 8.42 -4.53
C GLU A 163 -23.24 8.23 -3.67
N PHE A 164 -22.58 7.07 -3.79
CA PHE A 164 -21.32 6.79 -3.08
C PHE A 164 -20.15 7.60 -3.63
N LEU A 165 -19.99 7.63 -4.96
CA LEU A 165 -18.92 8.40 -5.59
C LEU A 165 -19.04 9.91 -5.35
N ASN A 166 -20.28 10.44 -5.26
CA ASN A 166 -20.53 11.86 -4.99
C ASN A 166 -20.20 12.30 -3.55
N ARG A 167 -19.95 11.36 -2.64
CA ARG A 167 -19.54 11.65 -1.25
C ARG A 167 -18.03 11.57 -1.04
N ILE A 168 -17.29 11.16 -2.08
CA ILE A 168 -15.84 11.14 -2.05
C ILE A 168 -15.34 12.51 -2.46
N ASP A 169 -14.52 13.14 -1.62
CA ASP A 169 -14.00 14.48 -1.85
C ASP A 169 -13.01 14.50 -3.02
N ASP A 170 -12.15 13.47 -3.13
CA ASP A 170 -11.15 13.38 -4.18
C ASP A 170 -10.84 11.92 -4.58
N ILE A 171 -10.60 11.70 -5.88
CA ILE A 171 -10.23 10.40 -6.44
C ILE A 171 -8.87 10.53 -7.10
N ILE A 172 -7.86 9.95 -6.46
CA ILE A 172 -6.48 9.97 -6.93
C ILE A 172 -6.20 8.69 -7.71
N VAL A 173 -5.92 8.83 -9.00
CA VAL A 173 -5.47 7.72 -9.85
C VAL A 173 -3.94 7.73 -9.90
N PHE A 174 -3.31 6.68 -9.40
CA PHE A 174 -1.85 6.56 -9.45
C PHE A 174 -1.42 6.04 -10.81
N ARG A 175 -0.39 6.68 -11.41
CA ARG A 175 0.25 6.16 -12.61
C ARG A 175 1.10 4.91 -12.31
N ALA A 176 1.40 4.13 -13.35
CA ALA A 176 2.36 3.05 -13.25
C ALA A 176 3.73 3.61 -12.81
N LEU A 177 4.48 2.80 -12.05
CA LEU A 177 5.82 3.16 -11.61
C LEU A 177 6.77 3.17 -12.81
N THR A 178 7.58 4.21 -12.93
CA THR A 178 8.69 4.27 -13.87
C THR A 178 9.89 3.48 -13.33
N GLU A 179 10.88 3.19 -14.18
CA GLU A 179 12.13 2.56 -13.74
C GLU A 179 12.81 3.38 -12.64
N GLN A 180 12.81 4.70 -12.75
CA GLN A 180 13.36 5.61 -11.74
C GLN A 180 12.62 5.52 -10.41
N ASP A 181 11.27 5.43 -10.46
CA ASP A 181 10.46 5.25 -9.25
C ASP A 181 10.79 3.94 -8.54
N ILE A 182 11.05 2.87 -9.32
CA ILE A 182 11.38 1.54 -8.78
C ILE A 182 12.77 1.56 -8.16
N GLU A 183 13.75 2.20 -8.79
CA GLU A 183 15.09 2.40 -8.21
C GLU A 183 15.00 3.18 -6.89
N GLU A 184 14.19 4.22 -6.82
CA GLU A 184 14.01 4.99 -5.59
C GLU A 184 13.34 4.16 -4.48
N VAL A 185 12.32 3.36 -4.83
CA VAL A 185 11.70 2.41 -3.90
C VAL A 185 12.74 1.41 -3.39
N ALA A 186 13.59 0.84 -4.28
CA ALA A 186 14.65 -0.08 -3.90
C ALA A 186 15.65 0.58 -2.93
N ARG A 187 16.08 1.82 -3.19
CA ARG A 187 16.97 2.57 -2.28
C ARG A 187 16.38 2.75 -0.90
N ARG A 188 15.10 3.15 -0.82
CA ARG A 188 14.41 3.34 0.46
C ARG A 188 14.26 2.03 1.24
N MET A 189 13.95 0.94 0.55
CA MET A 189 13.85 -0.38 1.19
C MET A 189 15.20 -0.89 1.67
N LEU A 190 16.26 -0.73 0.86
CA LEU A 190 17.64 -1.06 1.25
C LEU A 190 18.09 -0.23 2.46
N LYS A 191 17.75 1.05 2.50
CA LYS A 191 18.06 1.89 3.67
C LYS A 191 17.44 1.33 4.95
N THR A 192 16.18 0.90 4.90
CA THR A 192 15.53 0.28 6.09
C THR A 192 16.23 -1.02 6.52
N VAL A 193 16.72 -1.79 5.56
CA VAL A 193 17.51 -3.01 5.85
C VAL A 193 18.86 -2.63 6.41
N ALA A 194 19.54 -1.62 5.85
CA ALA A 194 20.81 -1.09 6.35
C ALA A 194 20.68 -0.59 7.80
N ASP A 195 19.64 0.18 8.12
CA ASP A 195 19.38 0.67 9.48
C ASP A 195 19.20 -0.47 10.49
N ARG A 196 18.56 -1.58 10.07
CA ARG A 196 18.45 -2.81 10.89
C ARG A 196 19.78 -3.51 11.07
N MET A 197 20.55 -3.65 9.98
CA MET A 197 21.89 -4.27 10.03
C MET A 197 22.86 -3.45 10.89
N GLU A 198 22.78 -2.12 10.83
CA GLU A 198 23.55 -1.22 11.69
C GLU A 198 23.26 -1.49 13.17
N SER A 199 22.00 -1.76 13.54
CA SER A 199 21.64 -2.12 14.92
C SER A 199 22.26 -3.45 15.38
N MET A 200 22.64 -4.31 14.45
CA MET A 200 23.39 -5.57 14.70
C MET A 200 24.91 -5.40 14.56
N GLY A 201 25.37 -4.17 14.27
CA GLY A 201 26.76 -3.83 14.09
C GLY A 201 27.34 -4.21 12.73
N ILE A 202 26.51 -4.36 11.69
CA ILE A 202 26.93 -4.59 10.30
C ILE A 202 26.58 -3.35 9.49
N HIS A 203 27.55 -2.77 8.81
CA HIS A 203 27.31 -1.67 7.88
C HIS A 203 27.03 -2.23 6.48
N LEU A 204 25.91 -1.82 5.85
CA LEU A 204 25.58 -2.22 4.48
C LEU A 204 25.96 -1.09 3.51
N ASP A 205 26.80 -1.39 2.55
CA ASP A 205 27.20 -0.50 1.45
C ASP A 205 26.74 -1.10 0.12
N ALA A 206 25.81 -0.43 -0.57
CA ALA A 206 25.24 -0.92 -1.83
C ALA A 206 25.66 -0.02 -2.98
N SER A 207 26.26 -0.59 -4.03
CA SER A 207 26.58 0.18 -5.24
C SER A 207 25.33 0.59 -6.01
N ASP A 208 25.42 1.66 -6.79
CA ASP A 208 24.30 2.13 -7.63
C ASP A 208 23.85 1.08 -8.65
N GLU A 209 24.83 0.31 -9.21
CA GLU A 209 24.54 -0.78 -10.11
C GLU A 209 23.77 -1.91 -9.42
N ALA A 210 24.14 -2.24 -8.17
CA ALA A 210 23.42 -3.24 -7.39
C ALA A 210 21.99 -2.83 -7.08
N VAL A 211 21.75 -1.52 -6.80
CA VAL A 211 20.40 -0.99 -6.60
C VAL A 211 19.56 -1.12 -7.86
N LYS A 212 20.13 -0.81 -9.04
CA LYS A 212 19.44 -0.94 -10.33
C LYS A 212 19.10 -2.38 -10.65
N GLU A 213 20.05 -3.29 -10.48
CA GLU A 213 19.83 -4.72 -10.71
C GLU A 213 18.77 -5.29 -9.77
N LEU A 214 18.82 -4.90 -8.51
CA LEU A 214 17.81 -5.29 -7.53
C LEU A 214 16.42 -4.74 -7.88
N ALA A 215 16.35 -3.49 -8.35
CA ALA A 215 15.12 -2.86 -8.80
C ALA A 215 14.54 -3.61 -10.01
N TRP A 216 15.39 -3.97 -10.97
CA TRP A 216 15.01 -4.71 -12.16
C TRP A 216 14.53 -6.13 -11.85
N GLU A 217 15.26 -6.90 -11.06
CA GLU A 217 14.85 -8.25 -10.61
C GLU A 217 13.58 -8.24 -9.75
N GLY A 218 13.39 -7.17 -8.98
CA GLY A 218 12.27 -6.98 -8.07
C GLY A 218 11.04 -6.34 -8.67
N PHE A 219 11.05 -6.01 -9.96
CA PHE A 219 9.91 -5.40 -10.64
C PHE A 219 9.11 -6.43 -11.46
N ASP A 220 7.80 -6.35 -11.36
CA ASP A 220 6.88 -7.12 -12.19
C ASP A 220 5.77 -6.18 -12.70
N PRO A 221 5.52 -6.12 -14.03
CA PRO A 221 4.50 -5.23 -14.60
C PRO A 221 3.10 -5.43 -14.02
N GLN A 222 2.76 -6.64 -13.56
CA GLN A 222 1.47 -6.96 -12.99
C GLN A 222 1.41 -6.71 -11.47
N TYR A 223 2.53 -7.00 -10.75
CA TYR A 223 2.59 -6.92 -9.29
C TYR A 223 3.36 -5.70 -8.78
N GLY A 224 3.89 -4.87 -9.70
CA GLY A 224 4.66 -3.66 -9.38
C GLY A 224 5.93 -3.99 -8.63
N ALA A 225 6.22 -3.25 -7.57
CA ALA A 225 7.39 -3.44 -6.72
C ALA A 225 7.17 -4.46 -5.56
N ARG A 226 6.07 -5.22 -5.56
CA ARG A 226 5.84 -6.25 -4.52
C ARG A 226 6.93 -7.33 -4.46
N PRO A 227 7.43 -7.86 -5.60
CA PRO A 227 8.52 -8.84 -5.57
C PRO A 227 9.84 -8.28 -5.05
N LEU A 228 10.06 -6.97 -5.12
CA LEU A 228 11.29 -6.32 -4.67
C LEU A 228 11.63 -6.63 -3.21
N ARG A 229 10.62 -6.73 -2.34
CA ARG A 229 10.84 -7.11 -0.94
C ARG A 229 11.44 -8.51 -0.81
N ARG A 230 10.96 -9.45 -1.62
CA ARG A 230 11.50 -10.82 -1.64
C ARG A 230 12.90 -10.86 -2.22
N ALA A 231 13.15 -10.07 -3.26
CA ALA A 231 14.47 -9.95 -3.85
C ALA A 231 15.47 -9.39 -2.82
N ILE A 232 15.13 -8.32 -2.12
CA ILE A 232 15.97 -7.76 -1.04
C ILE A 232 16.19 -8.81 0.06
N GLN A 233 15.14 -9.47 0.52
CA GLN A 233 15.28 -10.49 1.56
C GLN A 233 16.22 -11.59 1.13
N SER A 234 16.01 -12.22 -0.03
CA SER A 234 16.80 -13.38 -0.46
C SER A 234 18.21 -13.02 -0.92
N LYS A 235 18.42 -11.87 -1.55
CA LYS A 235 19.71 -11.47 -2.14
C LYS A 235 20.59 -10.67 -1.20
N VAL A 236 19.99 -10.01 -0.19
CA VAL A 236 20.71 -9.16 0.75
C VAL A 236 20.65 -9.73 2.17
N GLU A 237 19.46 -9.81 2.76
CA GLU A 237 19.32 -10.22 4.16
C GLU A 237 19.82 -11.64 4.41
N ASP A 238 19.37 -12.61 3.58
CA ASP A 238 19.77 -14.01 3.70
C ASP A 238 21.25 -14.19 3.39
N ALA A 239 21.79 -13.49 2.36
CA ALA A 239 23.20 -13.56 1.99
C ALA A 239 24.12 -12.98 3.10
N VAL A 240 23.73 -11.87 3.74
CA VAL A 240 24.47 -11.33 4.89
C VAL A 240 24.39 -12.30 6.07
N ALA A 241 23.21 -12.86 6.35
CA ALA A 241 23.04 -13.82 7.45
C ALA A 241 23.92 -15.08 7.24
N GLU A 242 24.00 -15.60 6.02
CA GLU A 242 24.86 -16.75 5.68
C GLU A 242 26.33 -16.43 5.95
N LYS A 243 26.81 -15.26 5.51
CA LYS A 243 28.19 -14.80 5.75
C LYS A 243 28.50 -14.54 7.23
N MET A 244 27.52 -14.16 8.02
CA MET A 244 27.70 -14.04 9.46
C MET A 244 27.79 -15.43 10.12
N LEU A 245 27.02 -16.40 9.65
CA LEU A 245 27.03 -17.76 10.20
C LEU A 245 28.30 -18.51 9.87
N ASP A 246 28.87 -18.32 8.69
CA ASP A 246 30.14 -18.96 8.27
C ASP A 246 31.39 -18.22 8.82
N GLY A 247 31.18 -17.07 9.45
CA GLY A 247 32.24 -16.26 10.09
C GLY A 247 33.04 -15.39 9.11
N THR A 248 32.62 -15.28 7.85
CA THR A 248 33.24 -14.44 6.82
C THR A 248 32.96 -12.95 7.11
N LEU A 249 31.75 -12.65 7.65
CA LEU A 249 31.33 -11.32 8.07
C LEU A 249 31.15 -11.28 9.60
N LYS A 250 31.75 -10.30 10.26
CA LYS A 250 31.72 -10.15 11.71
C LYS A 250 31.10 -8.80 12.11
N THR A 251 30.64 -8.71 13.34
CA THR A 251 30.21 -7.44 13.92
C THR A 251 31.32 -6.39 13.82
N GLY A 252 31.01 -5.25 13.23
CA GLY A 252 31.94 -4.17 12.93
C GLY A 252 32.40 -4.13 11.47
N ASP A 253 32.08 -5.15 10.67
CA ASP A 253 32.44 -5.21 9.25
C ASP A 253 31.40 -4.49 8.36
N THR A 254 31.81 -4.21 7.12
CA THR A 254 30.97 -3.64 6.08
C THR A 254 30.61 -4.72 5.05
N ALA A 255 29.35 -5.05 4.93
CA ALA A 255 28.80 -5.89 3.86
C ALA A 255 28.64 -5.03 2.60
N LYS A 256 29.32 -5.39 1.51
CA LYS A 256 29.22 -4.70 0.23
C LYS A 256 28.30 -5.44 -0.71
N LEU A 257 27.24 -4.78 -1.17
CA LEU A 257 26.35 -5.28 -2.21
C LEU A 257 26.80 -4.71 -3.56
N ALA A 258 27.26 -5.58 -4.45
CA ALA A 258 27.74 -5.22 -5.78
C ALA A 258 27.19 -6.18 -6.86
N VAL A 259 27.39 -5.84 -8.12
CA VAL A 259 27.09 -6.72 -9.27
C VAL A 259 28.41 -7.30 -9.78
N GLU A 260 28.53 -8.62 -9.77
CA GLU A 260 29.64 -9.37 -10.33
C GLU A 260 29.11 -10.36 -11.36
N ASP A 261 29.63 -10.32 -12.59
CA ASP A 261 29.18 -11.18 -13.70
C ASP A 261 27.64 -11.14 -13.93
N GLY A 262 27.03 -9.96 -13.77
CA GLY A 262 25.58 -9.78 -13.92
C GLY A 262 24.74 -10.40 -12.80
N LYS A 263 25.32 -10.67 -11.64
CA LYS A 263 24.62 -11.20 -10.46
C LYS A 263 24.90 -10.33 -9.23
N LEU A 264 23.88 -10.19 -8.41
CA LEU A 264 24.03 -9.55 -7.10
C LEU A 264 24.86 -10.44 -6.17
N VAL A 265 25.92 -9.86 -5.64
CA VAL A 265 26.84 -10.52 -4.71
C VAL A 265 27.01 -9.64 -3.48
N VAL A 266 26.97 -10.26 -2.32
CA VAL A 266 27.37 -9.65 -1.04
C VAL A 266 28.79 -10.10 -0.73
N SER A 267 29.72 -9.17 -0.51
CA SER A 267 31.11 -9.44 -0.16
C SER A 267 31.48 -8.79 1.18
#